data_193ce666977b4b667e583cb92e82a203
#
_entry.id   193ce666977b4b667e583cb92e82a203
#
_cell.length_a   1.000
_cell.length_b   1.000
_cell.length_c   1.000
_cell.angle_alpha   90.00
_cell.angle_beta   90.00
_cell.angle_gamma   90.00
#
_symmetry.space_group_name_H-M   'P 1'
#
loop_
_entity.id
_entity.type
_entity.pdbx_description
1 polymer ?
#
loop_
_entity_poly.entity_id
_entity_poly.type
_entity_poly.pdbx_seq_one_letter_code
_entity_poly.pdbx_strand_id
1 'polypeptide(L)'
;MTHAVTLIVNGRRHQLEVTARTALCDALRDDLGLTGTNLGCEHGVCGTCTVLVDGESVRSCLVLAAECDGAEVRTVEGLAADDGTWTPLQRAFHEEHALQCGFCTPGFLMLLTGALERGEPIEDPGHLDRLLASNLCRCTGYVGIRRAAARAAQETRGGEGA
;
A
#
# COMPACT_ATOMS: atom_id res chain seq x y z
N MET A 1 3.63 -4.22 -29.70
CA MET A 1 3.80 -2.76 -29.59
C MET A 1 4.07 -2.46 -28.13
N THR A 2 5.11 -1.69 -27.85
CA THR A 2 5.43 -1.15 -26.52
C THR A 2 4.98 0.31 -26.43
N HIS A 3 4.77 0.79 -25.23
CA HIS A 3 4.42 2.15 -24.90
C HIS A 3 5.47 2.69 -23.94
N ALA A 4 6.03 3.86 -24.26
CA ALA A 4 6.86 4.58 -23.32
C ALA A 4 5.95 5.23 -22.27
N VAL A 5 6.17 4.94 -20.98
CA VAL A 5 5.45 5.52 -19.86
C VAL A 5 6.43 6.14 -18.88
N THR A 6 6.02 7.22 -18.25
CA THR A 6 6.76 7.86 -17.17
C THR A 6 5.99 7.69 -15.88
N LEU A 7 6.57 7.04 -14.88
CA LEU A 7 6.01 6.93 -13.54
C LEU A 7 6.86 7.73 -12.55
N ILE A 8 6.21 8.36 -11.57
CA ILE A 8 6.88 8.93 -10.41
C ILE A 8 6.69 7.94 -9.26
N VAL A 9 7.68 7.06 -9.03
CA VAL A 9 7.55 6.01 -8.03
C VAL A 9 8.37 6.36 -6.79
N ASN A 10 7.70 6.45 -5.64
CA ASN A 10 8.31 6.85 -4.36
C ASN A 10 9.15 8.14 -4.50
N GLY A 11 8.59 9.15 -5.18
CA GLY A 11 9.23 10.43 -5.42
C GLY A 11 10.32 10.44 -6.50
N ARG A 12 10.60 9.31 -7.16
CA ARG A 12 11.62 9.20 -8.23
C ARG A 12 10.96 8.98 -9.58
N ARG A 13 11.44 9.70 -10.59
CA ARG A 13 10.95 9.58 -11.97
C ARG A 13 11.61 8.39 -12.67
N HIS A 14 10.80 7.52 -13.26
CA HIS A 14 11.21 6.37 -14.04
C HIS A 14 10.57 6.41 -15.43
N GLN A 15 11.36 6.05 -16.46
CA GLN A 15 10.86 5.86 -17.82
C GLN A 15 10.92 4.37 -18.15
N LEU A 16 9.81 3.81 -18.58
CA LEU A 16 9.65 2.39 -18.85
C LEU A 16 9.08 2.18 -20.26
N GLU A 17 9.44 1.06 -20.86
CA GLU A 17 8.84 0.54 -22.10
C GLU A 17 7.94 -0.64 -21.75
N VAL A 18 6.63 -0.44 -21.71
CA VAL A 18 5.66 -1.47 -21.29
C VAL A 18 4.80 -1.91 -22.47
N THR A 19 4.29 -3.13 -22.42
CA THR A 19 3.25 -3.56 -23.36
C THR A 19 1.88 -3.04 -22.90
N ALA A 20 0.91 -2.97 -23.81
CA ALA A 20 -0.44 -2.47 -23.51
C ALA A 20 -1.16 -3.27 -22.40
N ARG A 21 -0.70 -4.45 -22.05
CA ARG A 21 -1.30 -5.33 -21.03
C ARG A 21 -0.39 -5.61 -19.85
N THR A 22 0.73 -4.88 -19.72
CA THR A 22 1.61 -4.97 -18.54
C THR A 22 0.87 -4.39 -17.34
N ALA A 23 0.65 -5.22 -16.32
CA ALA A 23 0.05 -4.74 -15.07
C ALA A 23 1.03 -3.83 -14.32
N LEU A 24 0.50 -2.87 -13.56
CA LEU A 24 1.34 -1.96 -12.77
C LEU A 24 2.23 -2.73 -11.78
N CYS A 25 1.71 -3.79 -11.15
CA CYS A 25 2.50 -4.63 -10.26
C CYS A 25 3.71 -5.29 -10.94
N ASP A 26 3.57 -5.71 -12.19
CA ASP A 26 4.67 -6.33 -12.95
C ASP A 26 5.73 -5.28 -13.27
N ALA A 27 5.32 -4.09 -13.72
CA ALA A 27 6.25 -2.98 -13.96
C ALA A 27 7.01 -2.57 -12.68
N LEU A 28 6.33 -2.51 -11.53
CA LEU A 28 6.97 -2.20 -10.24
C LEU A 28 7.99 -3.28 -9.83
N ARG A 29 7.64 -4.54 -9.96
CA ARG A 29 8.44 -5.67 -9.47
C ARG A 29 9.57 -6.05 -10.43
N ASP A 30 9.25 -6.19 -11.73
CA ASP A 30 10.17 -6.77 -12.71
C ASP A 30 11.04 -5.70 -13.37
N ASP A 31 10.47 -4.53 -13.69
CA ASP A 31 11.23 -3.46 -14.34
C ASP A 31 11.94 -2.55 -13.32
N LEU A 32 11.31 -2.27 -12.17
CA LEU A 32 11.89 -1.37 -11.15
C LEU A 32 12.53 -2.09 -9.94
N GLY A 33 12.35 -3.42 -9.81
CA GLY A 33 12.88 -4.20 -8.70
C GLY A 33 12.22 -3.94 -7.35
N LEU A 34 11.04 -3.28 -7.33
CA LEU A 34 10.28 -2.97 -6.11
C LEU A 34 9.42 -4.17 -5.72
N THR A 35 10.04 -5.17 -5.12
CA THR A 35 9.43 -6.48 -4.84
C THR A 35 8.55 -6.52 -3.60
N GLY A 36 8.48 -5.45 -2.81
CA GLY A 36 7.61 -5.36 -1.63
C GLY A 36 6.12 -5.37 -1.96
N THR A 37 5.74 -5.02 -3.19
CA THR A 37 4.38 -5.20 -3.71
C THR A 37 4.18 -6.69 -4.03
N ASN A 38 3.66 -7.46 -3.06
CA ASN A 38 3.47 -8.90 -3.21
C ASN A 38 2.28 -9.25 -4.12
N LEU A 39 2.38 -10.36 -4.86
CA LEU A 39 1.32 -10.89 -5.72
C LEU A 39 0.77 -12.20 -5.17
N GLY A 40 -0.53 -12.24 -4.87
CA GLY A 40 -1.17 -13.43 -4.32
C GLY A 40 -2.25 -14.04 -5.21
N CYS A 41 -3.09 -13.23 -5.85
CA CYS A 41 -4.22 -13.73 -6.65
C CYS A 41 -4.27 -13.23 -8.10
N GLU A 42 -3.66 -12.10 -8.39
CA GLU A 42 -3.61 -11.46 -9.72
C GLU A 42 -4.98 -11.16 -10.37
N HIS A 43 -6.05 -11.14 -9.57
CA HIS A 43 -7.41 -10.80 -10.01
C HIS A 43 -8.17 -9.94 -9.00
N GLY A 44 -7.44 -9.14 -8.21
CA GLY A 44 -8.00 -8.07 -7.40
C GLY A 44 -8.61 -8.45 -6.06
N VAL A 45 -8.69 -9.75 -5.70
CA VAL A 45 -9.40 -10.23 -4.51
C VAL A 45 -8.61 -10.08 -3.22
N CYS A 46 -7.33 -10.48 -3.21
CA CYS A 46 -6.57 -10.61 -1.96
C CYS A 46 -6.04 -9.30 -1.38
N GLY A 47 -5.89 -8.25 -2.18
CA GLY A 47 -5.40 -6.95 -1.74
C GLY A 47 -3.91 -6.86 -1.42
N THR A 48 -3.16 -7.95 -1.57
CA THR A 48 -1.72 -7.99 -1.25
C THR A 48 -0.89 -7.04 -2.12
N CYS A 49 -1.33 -6.80 -3.36
CA CYS A 49 -0.70 -5.91 -4.31
C CYS A 49 -1.16 -4.45 -4.22
N THR A 50 -1.78 -4.04 -3.11
CA THR A 50 -2.22 -2.64 -2.95
C THR A 50 -1.05 -1.69 -2.97
N VAL A 51 -1.18 -0.64 -3.79
CA VAL A 51 -0.29 0.52 -3.86
C VAL A 51 -1.15 1.79 -3.83
N LEU A 52 -0.54 2.96 -3.68
CA LEU A 52 -1.24 4.23 -3.92
C LEU A 52 -0.88 4.75 -5.30
N VAL A 53 -1.89 5.14 -6.07
CA VAL A 53 -1.73 5.87 -7.34
C VAL A 53 -2.46 7.20 -7.16
N ASP A 54 -1.75 8.30 -7.27
CA ASP A 54 -2.25 9.66 -7.03
C ASP A 54 -3.02 9.79 -5.69
N GLY A 55 -2.51 9.11 -4.64
CA GLY A 55 -3.09 9.07 -3.30
C GLY A 55 -4.20 8.05 -3.08
N GLU A 56 -4.71 7.40 -4.12
CA GLU A 56 -5.78 6.41 -4.05
C GLU A 56 -5.26 4.98 -3.94
N SER A 57 -5.86 4.19 -3.04
CA SER A 57 -5.51 2.77 -2.86
C SER A 57 -6.05 1.91 -4.01
N VAL A 58 -5.17 1.34 -4.82
CA VAL A 58 -5.54 0.52 -5.96
C VAL A 58 -4.93 -0.89 -5.88
N ARG A 59 -5.56 -1.84 -6.57
CA ARG A 59 -5.01 -3.18 -6.79
C ARG A 59 -4.12 -3.15 -8.03
N SER A 60 -2.82 -3.02 -7.85
CA SER A 60 -1.87 -2.88 -8.96
C SER A 60 -1.89 -4.01 -9.98
N CYS A 61 -2.40 -5.20 -9.61
CA CYS A 61 -2.62 -6.31 -10.54
C CYS A 61 -3.80 -6.10 -11.50
N LEU A 62 -4.67 -5.12 -11.26
CA LEU A 62 -5.81 -4.75 -12.12
C LEU A 62 -5.61 -3.42 -12.85
N VAL A 63 -4.53 -2.72 -12.58
CA VAL A 63 -4.20 -1.43 -13.21
C VAL A 63 -3.15 -1.68 -14.28
N LEU A 64 -3.35 -1.14 -15.47
CA LEU A 64 -2.36 -1.24 -16.54
C LEU A 64 -1.29 -0.16 -16.37
N ALA A 65 -0.03 -0.54 -16.46
CA ALA A 65 1.08 0.41 -16.33
C ALA A 65 0.99 1.54 -17.38
N ALA A 66 0.49 1.22 -18.58
CA ALA A 66 0.28 2.21 -19.64
C ALA A 66 -0.78 3.29 -19.29
N GLU A 67 -1.71 3.00 -18.40
CA GLU A 67 -2.73 3.96 -17.95
C GLU A 67 -2.20 4.91 -16.86
N CYS A 68 -1.03 4.60 -16.28
CA CYS A 68 -0.41 5.37 -15.21
C CYS A 68 0.63 6.39 -15.73
N ASP A 69 0.66 6.70 -17.03
CA ASP A 69 1.65 7.66 -17.54
C ASP A 69 1.49 9.03 -16.86
N GLY A 70 2.57 9.51 -16.25
CA GLY A 70 2.61 10.74 -15.45
C GLY A 70 2.11 10.59 -14.00
N ALA A 71 1.57 9.44 -13.60
CA ALA A 71 1.02 9.25 -12.27
C ALA A 71 2.11 9.17 -11.17
N GLU A 72 1.73 9.58 -9.96
CA GLU A 72 2.50 9.35 -8.75
C GLU A 72 2.10 8.02 -8.13
N VAL A 73 3.07 7.10 -8.01
CA VAL A 73 2.88 5.77 -7.43
C VAL A 73 3.68 5.66 -6.14
N ARG A 74 3.02 5.28 -5.05
CA ARG A 74 3.71 4.94 -3.80
C ARG A 74 3.56 3.46 -3.50
N THR A 75 4.68 2.83 -3.13
CA THR A 75 4.76 1.44 -2.70
C THR A 75 5.23 1.36 -1.24
N VAL A 76 5.22 0.18 -0.66
CA VAL A 76 5.64 -0.02 0.73
C VAL A 76 7.08 0.40 0.98
N GLU A 77 7.94 0.34 -0.03
CA GLU A 77 9.34 0.78 0.05
C GLU A 77 9.48 2.29 0.27
N GLY A 78 8.47 3.07 -0.13
CA GLY A 78 8.45 4.53 0.06
C GLY A 78 7.74 4.98 1.34
N LEU A 79 7.41 4.09 2.27
CA LEU A 79 6.73 4.47 3.52
C LEU A 79 7.70 4.95 4.60
N ALA A 80 8.81 4.26 4.80
CA ALA A 80 9.82 4.69 5.75
C ALA A 80 10.58 5.91 5.20
N ALA A 81 11.05 6.77 6.08
CA ALA A 81 11.93 7.89 5.71
C ALA A 81 13.30 7.36 5.20
N ASP A 82 14.03 8.22 4.49
CA ASP A 82 15.35 7.86 3.92
C ASP A 82 16.38 7.43 4.97
N ASP A 83 16.24 7.88 6.21
CA ASP A 83 17.08 7.49 7.36
C ASP A 83 16.65 6.17 8.01
N GLY A 84 15.61 5.51 7.46
CA GLY A 84 15.04 4.26 7.97
C GLY A 84 14.01 4.46 9.10
N THR A 85 13.64 5.70 9.45
CA THR A 85 12.62 5.96 10.46
C THR A 85 11.26 5.46 9.98
N TRP A 86 10.62 4.61 10.79
CA TRP A 86 9.32 4.04 10.49
C TRP A 86 8.19 5.04 10.69
N THR A 87 7.19 4.97 9.84
CA THR A 87 5.93 5.70 10.07
C THR A 87 5.24 5.20 11.35
N PRO A 88 4.35 6.02 11.96
CA PRO A 88 3.53 5.57 13.08
C PRO A 88 2.81 4.25 12.80
N LEU A 89 2.28 4.07 11.59
CA LEU A 89 1.60 2.85 11.19
C LEU A 89 2.53 1.63 11.14
N GLN A 90 3.73 1.77 10.57
CA GLN A 90 4.72 0.67 10.55
C GLN A 90 5.14 0.27 11.96
N ARG A 91 5.39 1.25 12.84
CA ARG A 91 5.70 1.01 14.25
C ARG A 91 4.56 0.31 14.97
N ALA A 92 3.32 0.77 14.78
CA ALA A 92 2.14 0.14 15.37
C ALA A 92 1.96 -1.30 14.89
N PHE A 93 2.22 -1.61 13.61
CA PHE A 93 2.19 -2.97 13.09
C PHE A 93 3.19 -3.90 13.78
N HIS A 94 4.38 -3.39 14.08
CA HIS A 94 5.41 -4.14 14.81
C HIS A 94 4.99 -4.39 16.26
N GLU A 95 4.59 -3.34 16.98
CA GLU A 95 4.30 -3.37 18.41
C GLU A 95 3.01 -4.13 18.74
N GLU A 96 2.00 -4.09 17.88
CA GLU A 96 0.73 -4.81 18.03
C GLU A 96 0.77 -6.23 17.44
N HIS A 97 1.94 -6.72 17.03
CA HIS A 97 2.11 -8.02 16.38
C HIS A 97 1.13 -8.24 15.21
N ALA A 98 0.95 -7.21 14.39
CA ALA A 98 -0.02 -7.19 13.29
C ALA A 98 0.39 -8.02 12.07
N LEU A 99 1.45 -8.80 12.18
CA LEU A 99 1.98 -9.66 11.12
C LEU A 99 2.47 -11.00 11.68
N GLN A 100 2.44 -12.03 10.84
CA GLN A 100 3.09 -13.33 11.11
C GLN A 100 3.98 -13.70 9.93
N CYS A 101 3.44 -14.26 8.85
CA CYS A 101 4.25 -14.56 7.66
C CYS A 101 4.71 -13.29 6.91
N GLY A 102 4.05 -12.15 7.09
CA GLY A 102 4.39 -10.87 6.47
C GLY A 102 3.88 -10.67 5.05
N PHE A 103 3.35 -11.71 4.38
CA PHE A 103 3.01 -11.65 2.96
C PHE A 103 1.92 -10.61 2.62
N CYS A 104 0.89 -10.47 3.44
CA CYS A 104 -0.17 -9.48 3.24
C CYS A 104 0.17 -8.09 3.81
N THR A 105 1.23 -7.98 4.61
CA THR A 105 1.57 -6.77 5.36
C THR A 105 1.77 -5.54 4.48
N PRO A 106 2.51 -5.59 3.36
CA PRO A 106 2.66 -4.43 2.48
C PRO A 106 1.33 -3.89 1.98
N GLY A 107 0.42 -4.78 1.55
CA GLY A 107 -0.90 -4.39 1.07
C GLY A 107 -1.76 -3.72 2.15
N PHE A 108 -1.70 -4.18 3.41
CA PHE A 108 -2.39 -3.53 4.53
C PHE A 108 -1.77 -2.18 4.88
N LEU A 109 -0.44 -2.08 4.88
CA LEU A 109 0.25 -0.81 5.13
C LEU A 109 -0.15 0.24 4.10
N MET A 110 -0.16 -0.11 2.81
CA MET A 110 -0.55 0.83 1.75
C MET A 110 -2.03 1.21 1.83
N LEU A 111 -2.93 0.24 2.08
CA LEU A 111 -4.36 0.49 2.26
C LEU A 111 -4.63 1.47 3.40
N LEU A 112 -4.05 1.20 4.57
CA LEU A 112 -4.26 2.01 5.77
C LEU A 112 -3.56 3.37 5.68
N THR A 113 -2.40 3.45 5.06
CA THR A 113 -1.73 4.73 4.79
C THR A 113 -2.63 5.64 3.96
N GLY A 114 -3.16 5.14 2.83
CA GLY A 114 -4.08 5.92 2.00
C GLY A 114 -5.34 6.35 2.77
N ALA A 115 -5.92 5.47 3.58
CA ALA A 115 -7.09 5.80 4.39
C ALA A 115 -6.80 6.88 5.45
N LEU A 116 -5.66 6.78 6.15
CA LEU A 116 -5.23 7.77 7.14
C LEU A 116 -4.99 9.15 6.50
N GLU A 117 -4.30 9.19 5.37
CA GLU A 117 -4.01 10.44 4.65
C GLU A 117 -5.26 11.13 4.10
N ARG A 118 -6.28 10.35 3.73
CA ARG A 118 -7.60 10.90 3.35
C ARG A 118 -8.48 11.27 4.53
N GLY A 119 -8.01 11.07 5.77
CA GLY A 119 -8.79 11.38 6.98
C GLY A 119 -10.01 10.47 7.16
N GLU A 120 -9.95 9.22 6.66
CA GLU A 120 -11.03 8.28 6.87
C GLU A 120 -11.22 7.95 8.37
N PRO A 121 -12.45 7.67 8.82
CA PRO A 121 -12.76 7.46 10.25
C PRO A 121 -12.31 6.07 10.72
N ILE A 122 -11.00 5.85 10.80
CA ILE A 122 -10.38 4.57 11.20
C ILE A 122 -10.77 4.17 12.64
N GLU A 123 -11.15 5.13 13.49
CA GLU A 123 -11.61 4.86 14.86
C GLU A 123 -13.04 4.31 14.92
N ASP A 124 -13.84 4.48 13.86
CA ASP A 124 -15.13 3.80 13.76
C ASP A 124 -14.89 2.31 13.44
N PRO A 125 -15.23 1.41 14.38
CA PRO A 125 -15.00 -0.03 14.18
C PRO A 125 -15.69 -0.57 12.93
N GLY A 126 -16.90 -0.07 12.61
CA GLY A 126 -17.66 -0.51 11.45
C GLY A 126 -17.01 -0.06 10.13
N HIS A 127 -16.42 1.15 10.09
CA HIS A 127 -15.66 1.62 8.94
C HIS A 127 -14.36 0.81 8.78
N LEU A 128 -13.61 0.67 9.86
CA LEU A 128 -12.34 -0.08 9.85
C LEU A 128 -12.56 -1.53 9.40
N ASP A 129 -13.62 -2.19 9.87
CA ASP A 129 -13.94 -3.56 9.48
C ASP A 129 -14.20 -3.70 7.98
N ARG A 130 -14.95 -2.77 7.39
CA ARG A 130 -15.20 -2.74 5.94
C ARG A 130 -13.90 -2.50 5.17
N LEU A 131 -13.07 -1.57 5.64
CA LEU A 131 -11.77 -1.28 5.02
C LEU A 131 -10.85 -2.51 5.05
N LEU A 132 -10.68 -3.13 6.20
CA LEU A 132 -9.82 -4.31 6.37
C LEU A 132 -10.33 -5.54 5.62
N ALA A 133 -11.66 -5.67 5.42
CA ALA A 133 -12.24 -6.77 4.65
C ALA A 133 -11.83 -6.75 3.17
N SER A 134 -11.30 -5.63 2.67
CA SER A 134 -10.80 -5.52 1.31
C SER A 134 -9.45 -6.21 1.10
N ASN A 135 -8.72 -6.56 2.17
CA ASN A 135 -7.43 -7.24 2.12
C ASN A 135 -7.46 -8.54 2.94
N LEU A 136 -6.89 -9.61 2.40
CA LEU A 136 -6.90 -10.92 3.05
C LEU A 136 -5.63 -11.17 3.86
N CYS A 137 -5.82 -11.56 5.12
CA CYS A 137 -4.78 -12.14 5.95
C CYS A 137 -5.21 -13.53 6.43
N ARG A 138 -4.41 -14.57 6.19
CA ARG A 138 -4.71 -15.94 6.62
C ARG A 138 -4.13 -16.29 8.00
N CYS A 139 -3.25 -15.45 8.54
CA CYS A 139 -2.43 -15.79 9.71
C CYS A 139 -2.94 -15.16 11.01
N THR A 140 -3.25 -13.83 10.99
CA THR A 140 -3.37 -13.01 12.22
C THR A 140 -4.77 -13.01 12.84
N GLY A 141 -5.79 -13.42 12.12
CA GLY A 141 -7.19 -13.22 12.54
C GLY A 141 -7.59 -11.74 12.65
N TYR A 142 -6.79 -10.82 12.07
CA TYR A 142 -7.01 -9.37 12.01
C TYR A 142 -6.94 -8.61 13.34
N VAL A 143 -6.80 -9.26 14.48
CA VAL A 143 -6.82 -8.60 15.80
C VAL A 143 -5.68 -7.61 15.94
N GLY A 144 -4.44 -8.03 15.66
CA GLY A 144 -3.27 -7.13 15.68
C GLY A 144 -3.37 -6.01 14.65
N ILE A 145 -3.86 -6.33 13.44
CA ILE A 145 -4.02 -5.33 12.35
C ILE A 145 -5.01 -4.24 12.77
N ARG A 146 -6.15 -4.60 13.39
CA ARG A 146 -7.12 -3.63 13.92
C ARG A 146 -6.53 -2.72 14.98
N ARG A 147 -5.80 -3.29 15.95
CA ARG A 147 -5.15 -2.52 17.01
C ARG A 147 -4.11 -1.57 16.45
N ALA A 148 -3.28 -2.04 15.52
CA ALA A 148 -2.29 -1.22 14.87
C ALA A 148 -2.89 -0.06 14.09
N ALA A 149 -3.97 -0.30 13.33
CA ALA A 149 -4.68 0.75 12.59
C ALA A 149 -5.28 1.81 13.53
N ALA A 150 -5.99 1.38 14.58
CA ALA A 150 -6.60 2.29 15.55
C ALA A 150 -5.54 3.13 16.29
N ARG A 151 -4.43 2.51 16.68
CA ARG A 151 -3.32 3.20 17.34
C ARG A 151 -2.66 4.23 16.43
N ALA A 152 -2.36 3.87 15.18
CA ALA A 152 -1.77 4.79 14.22
C ALA A 152 -2.67 6.01 13.95
N ALA A 153 -4.00 5.81 13.87
CA ALA A 153 -4.96 6.89 13.71
C ALA A 153 -4.94 7.88 14.89
N GLN A 154 -4.82 7.38 16.12
CA GLN A 154 -4.70 8.23 17.32
C GLN A 154 -3.39 9.03 17.33
N GLU A 155 -2.27 8.41 16.97
CA GLU A 155 -0.96 9.08 16.94
C GLU A 155 -0.92 10.18 15.87
N THR A 156 -1.51 9.94 14.68
CA THR A 156 -1.55 10.92 13.58
C THR A 156 -2.32 12.17 13.96
N ARG A 157 -3.47 12.03 14.64
CA ARG A 157 -4.27 13.19 15.11
C ARG A 157 -3.63 13.93 16.28
N GLY A 158 -2.96 13.20 17.20
CA GLY A 158 -2.27 13.81 18.33
C GLY A 158 -1.07 14.67 17.92
N GLY A 159 -0.46 14.39 16.76
CA GLY A 159 0.66 15.17 16.21
C GLY A 159 0.26 16.46 15.49
N GLU A 160 -1.00 16.63 15.10
CA GLU A 160 -1.51 17.85 14.46
C GLU A 160 -1.91 18.97 15.45
N GLY A 161 -1.87 18.68 16.76
CA GLY A 161 -2.28 19.60 17.84
C GLY A 161 -1.15 20.12 18.72
N ALA A 162 0.12 19.94 18.36
CA ALA A 162 1.27 20.36 19.16
C ALA A 162 2.11 21.48 18.50
#